data_044d936ed29ddb014349fbc7129c45b0
#
_entry.id   044d936ed29ddb014349fbc7129c45b0
#
_cell.length_a   1.000
_cell.length_b   1.000
_cell.length_c   1.000
_cell.angle_alpha   90.00
_cell.angle_beta   90.00
_cell.angle_gamma   90.00
#
_symmetry.space_group_name_H-M   'P 1'
#
loop_
_entity.id
_entity.type
_entity.pdbx_description
1 polymer ?
#
loop_
_entity_poly.entity_id
_entity_poly.type
_entity_poly.pdbx_seq_one_letter_code
_entity_poly.pdbx_strand_id
1 'polypeptide(L)'
;MSELYPLGLRLDGLPVLVVGGGAVATRRVPALLAAGARVRLVAPELTPALRGLADAERLDWAPRAFTEDDVEGVWLVQVAVDDPEAAQRVSAAAAARRIFCVRADDRHAATAWTPAVARHGAVTVAVLAGGEPKKAMAVRDRVAELLATDAETVSESYRGTVALVGGGPGDPELITVKGRRLLAAADVVVADRLAPGLLLDELRPEVELVDVAKLPYGPAAQQEEINRILVEGAKAGRFVVRLKGGDPYVFGRGGEEVLACAEAGVSVTVVPGVTSAISVPAAAGVPVTHRRVAHEFTVVSGHIPPDHPDSLVDWPALARLRGTLVVLMGLKNLPAITATLLAHGRPADTPAALVQEGTTAHQQAVRGTLAELPTLAEGFRPPAIVVVGDVVGVLPD
;
A
#
# COMPACT_ATOMS: atom_id res chain seq x y z
N MET A 1 -24.61 -6.96 34.75
CA MET A 1 -24.88 -6.33 33.46
C MET A 1 -25.59 -7.37 32.59
N SER A 2 -26.69 -7.04 31.95
CA SER A 2 -27.34 -7.95 31.00
C SER A 2 -26.40 -8.18 29.81
N GLU A 3 -26.36 -9.41 29.29
CA GLU A 3 -25.64 -9.72 28.09
C GLU A 3 -26.24 -8.98 26.88
N LEU A 4 -25.35 -8.55 25.94
CA LEU A 4 -25.78 -7.91 24.71
C LEU A 4 -26.25 -8.98 23.70
N TYR A 5 -27.37 -8.75 23.05
CA TYR A 5 -27.82 -9.56 21.93
C TYR A 5 -27.20 -9.04 20.63
N PRO A 6 -26.30 -9.79 19.96
CA PRO A 6 -25.67 -9.35 18.71
C PRO A 6 -26.67 -9.40 17.56
N LEU A 7 -26.75 -8.31 16.80
CA LEU A 7 -27.67 -8.16 15.68
C LEU A 7 -27.02 -7.39 14.52
N GLY A 8 -27.22 -7.85 13.31
CA GLY A 8 -26.91 -7.11 12.09
C GLY A 8 -28.15 -6.40 11.53
N LEU A 9 -28.10 -5.07 11.40
CA LEU A 9 -29.21 -4.29 10.85
C LEU A 9 -29.07 -4.12 9.34
N ARG A 10 -30.13 -4.38 8.61
CA ARG A 10 -30.27 -4.03 7.20
C ARG A 10 -30.93 -2.65 7.12
N LEU A 11 -30.13 -1.63 6.74
CA LEU A 11 -30.60 -0.23 6.74
C LEU A 11 -30.86 0.32 5.33
N ASP A 12 -30.82 -0.50 4.31
CA ASP A 12 -31.02 -0.07 2.93
C ASP A 12 -32.38 0.59 2.73
N GLY A 13 -32.37 1.87 2.33
CA GLY A 13 -33.56 2.71 2.18
C GLY A 13 -34.26 3.10 3.49
N LEU A 14 -33.78 2.66 4.67
CA LEU A 14 -34.41 2.98 5.95
C LEU A 14 -33.95 4.32 6.51
N PRO A 15 -34.88 5.10 7.12
CA PRO A 15 -34.53 6.37 7.75
C PRO A 15 -33.80 6.16 9.07
N VAL A 16 -32.65 6.86 9.21
CA VAL A 16 -31.80 6.88 10.40
C VAL A 16 -31.56 8.34 10.81
N LEU A 17 -31.80 8.63 12.09
CA LEU A 17 -31.56 9.96 12.66
C LEU A 17 -30.19 10.01 13.30
N VAL A 18 -29.42 11.06 12.99
CA VAL A 18 -28.18 11.43 13.70
C VAL A 18 -28.39 12.79 14.35
N VAL A 19 -28.21 12.88 15.65
CA VAL A 19 -28.29 14.14 16.40
C VAL A 19 -26.88 14.55 16.84
N GLY A 20 -26.44 15.71 16.35
CA GLY A 20 -25.10 16.25 16.54
C GLY A 20 -24.27 16.22 15.26
N GLY A 21 -23.50 17.31 15.01
CA GLY A 21 -22.71 17.55 13.80
C GLY A 21 -21.20 17.56 13.99
N GLY A 22 -20.71 17.08 15.15
CA GLY A 22 -19.30 17.09 15.54
C GLY A 22 -18.46 15.89 15.06
N ALA A 23 -17.30 15.72 15.66
CA ALA A 23 -16.30 14.70 15.29
C ALA A 23 -16.83 13.25 15.42
N VAL A 24 -17.72 12.99 16.37
CA VAL A 24 -18.32 11.66 16.56
C VAL A 24 -19.27 11.34 15.40
N ALA A 25 -20.16 12.25 15.03
CA ALA A 25 -21.03 12.11 13.88
C ALA A 25 -20.25 11.94 12.58
N THR A 26 -19.17 12.71 12.39
CA THR A 26 -18.27 12.61 11.21
C THR A 26 -17.72 11.20 11.03
N ARG A 27 -17.42 10.49 12.10
CA ARG A 27 -16.91 9.10 12.05
C ARG A 27 -18.02 8.06 11.84
N ARG A 28 -19.27 8.32 12.28
CA ARG A 28 -20.37 7.35 12.23
C ARG A 28 -21.20 7.42 10.96
N VAL A 29 -21.44 8.62 10.44
CA VAL A 29 -22.32 8.83 9.27
C VAL A 29 -21.85 8.04 8.03
N PRO A 30 -20.55 7.99 7.67
CA PRO A 30 -20.14 7.22 6.49
C PRO A 30 -20.51 5.74 6.53
N ALA A 31 -20.49 5.10 7.71
CA ALA A 31 -20.88 3.69 7.86
C ALA A 31 -22.39 3.48 7.69
N LEU A 32 -23.22 4.42 8.11
CA LEU A 32 -24.66 4.40 7.89
C LEU A 32 -24.99 4.56 6.41
N LEU A 33 -24.35 5.51 5.73
CA LEU A 33 -24.50 5.72 4.28
C LEU A 33 -24.04 4.50 3.47
N ALA A 34 -22.93 3.87 3.87
CA ALA A 34 -22.44 2.64 3.24
C ALA A 34 -23.38 1.45 3.45
N ALA A 35 -24.20 1.45 4.53
CA ALA A 35 -25.25 0.47 4.76
C ALA A 35 -26.57 0.80 4.03
N GLY A 36 -26.59 1.83 3.17
CA GLY A 36 -27.77 2.24 2.39
C GLY A 36 -28.80 3.06 3.18
N ALA A 37 -28.50 3.50 4.41
CA ALA A 37 -29.43 4.27 5.22
C ALA A 37 -29.72 5.64 4.62
N ARG A 38 -30.99 6.07 4.70
CA ARG A 38 -31.36 7.49 4.48
C ARG A 38 -31.11 8.27 5.77
N VAL A 39 -29.96 8.96 5.79
CA VAL A 39 -29.49 9.67 6.99
C VAL A 39 -30.08 11.06 7.04
N ARG A 40 -30.84 11.35 8.11
CA ARG A 40 -31.20 12.69 8.53
C ARG A 40 -30.31 13.12 9.68
N LEU A 41 -29.65 14.27 9.55
CA LEU A 41 -28.76 14.82 10.55
C LEU A 41 -29.34 16.12 11.11
N VAL A 42 -29.53 16.18 12.42
CA VAL A 42 -30.05 17.35 13.12
C VAL A 42 -28.95 17.93 14.00
N ALA A 43 -28.48 19.12 13.64
CA ALA A 43 -27.48 19.87 14.38
C ALA A 43 -27.45 21.33 13.94
N PRO A 44 -27.21 22.32 14.84
CA PRO A 44 -27.04 23.73 14.44
C PRO A 44 -25.87 23.93 13.48
N GLU A 45 -24.78 23.18 13.68
CA GLU A 45 -23.55 23.29 12.90
C GLU A 45 -23.00 21.93 12.51
N LEU A 46 -22.27 21.86 11.39
CA LEU A 46 -21.61 20.67 10.88
C LEU A 46 -20.10 20.89 10.76
N THR A 47 -19.34 19.80 10.95
CA THR A 47 -17.96 19.76 10.50
C THR A 47 -17.89 19.93 8.97
N PRO A 48 -16.75 20.41 8.40
CA PRO A 48 -16.59 20.56 6.95
C PRO A 48 -16.87 19.26 6.17
N ALA A 49 -16.51 18.11 6.73
CA ALA A 49 -16.74 16.80 6.11
C ALA A 49 -18.23 16.43 6.02
N LEU A 50 -18.99 16.69 7.09
CA LEU A 50 -20.44 16.43 7.08
C LEU A 50 -21.19 17.43 6.20
N ARG A 51 -20.73 18.70 6.17
CA ARG A 51 -21.28 19.71 5.27
C ARG A 51 -21.09 19.30 3.80
N GLY A 52 -19.91 18.80 3.43
CA GLY A 52 -19.66 18.29 2.08
C GLY A 52 -20.59 17.13 1.70
N LEU A 53 -20.97 16.27 2.65
CA LEU A 53 -21.95 15.22 2.41
C LEU A 53 -23.38 15.77 2.25
N ALA A 54 -23.74 16.81 3.00
CA ALA A 54 -25.04 17.48 2.87
C ALA A 54 -25.15 18.24 1.54
N ASP A 55 -24.11 19.00 1.17
CA ASP A 55 -24.03 19.73 -0.11
C ASP A 55 -24.09 18.79 -1.32
N ALA A 56 -23.57 17.56 -1.18
CA ALA A 56 -23.66 16.49 -2.18
C ALA A 56 -24.99 15.67 -2.11
N GLU A 57 -25.98 16.14 -1.35
CA GLU A 57 -27.28 15.49 -1.17
C GLU A 57 -27.18 14.03 -0.68
N ARG A 58 -26.08 13.67 -0.01
CA ARG A 58 -25.85 12.31 0.53
C ARG A 58 -26.53 12.11 1.90
N LEU A 59 -26.90 13.18 2.59
CA LEU A 59 -27.70 13.21 3.82
C LEU A 59 -28.62 14.43 3.85
N ASP A 60 -29.72 14.31 4.58
CA ASP A 60 -30.65 15.41 4.86
C ASP A 60 -30.21 16.15 6.14
N TRP A 61 -29.84 17.42 6.03
CA TRP A 61 -29.39 18.22 7.17
C TRP A 61 -30.45 19.24 7.61
N ALA A 62 -30.84 19.19 8.90
CA ALA A 62 -31.65 20.18 9.55
C ALA A 62 -30.79 21.09 10.43
N PRO A 63 -30.54 22.39 10.05
CA PRO A 63 -29.67 23.33 10.75
C PRO A 63 -30.32 23.92 12.01
N ARG A 64 -30.65 23.09 12.97
CA ARG A 64 -31.33 23.46 14.22
C ARG A 64 -31.04 22.46 15.34
N ALA A 65 -31.46 22.81 16.55
CA ALA A 65 -31.51 21.86 17.65
C ALA A 65 -32.59 20.75 17.44
N PHE A 66 -32.36 19.64 18.11
CA PHE A 66 -33.29 18.49 18.12
C PHE A 66 -34.66 18.84 18.70
N THR A 67 -35.68 18.29 18.10
CA THR A 67 -37.06 18.26 18.62
C THR A 67 -37.57 16.84 18.69
N GLU A 68 -38.58 16.55 19.56
CA GLU A 68 -39.09 15.19 19.75
C GLU A 68 -39.73 14.59 18.49
N ASP A 69 -40.19 15.43 17.58
CA ASP A 69 -40.78 14.99 16.31
C ASP A 69 -39.73 14.41 15.35
N ASP A 70 -38.45 14.71 15.55
CA ASP A 70 -37.37 14.22 14.68
C ASP A 70 -37.20 12.69 14.73
N VAL A 71 -37.66 12.03 15.79
CA VAL A 71 -37.60 10.56 15.91
C VAL A 71 -38.76 9.84 15.24
N GLU A 72 -39.73 10.58 14.65
CA GLU A 72 -40.87 9.95 14.00
C GLU A 72 -40.48 9.21 12.72
N GLY A 73 -40.91 7.96 12.63
CA GLY A 73 -40.68 7.12 11.45
C GLY A 73 -39.23 6.65 11.23
N VAL A 74 -38.29 6.88 12.17
CA VAL A 74 -36.91 6.39 12.05
C VAL A 74 -36.73 5.03 12.72
N TRP A 75 -35.76 4.26 12.24
CA TRP A 75 -35.47 2.92 12.75
C TRP A 75 -34.30 2.92 13.78
N LEU A 76 -33.43 3.87 13.69
CA LEU A 76 -32.26 3.97 14.52
C LEU A 76 -31.95 5.44 14.81
N VAL A 77 -31.55 5.73 16.04
CA VAL A 77 -31.07 7.06 16.45
C VAL A 77 -29.61 6.96 16.89
N GLN A 78 -28.77 7.83 16.36
CA GLN A 78 -27.38 8.02 16.78
C GLN A 78 -27.26 9.37 17.49
N VAL A 79 -26.97 9.36 18.79
CA VAL A 79 -26.76 10.57 19.59
C VAL A 79 -25.25 10.85 19.67
N ALA A 80 -24.86 12.00 19.16
CA ALA A 80 -23.46 12.45 19.06
C ALA A 80 -23.32 13.94 19.46
N VAL A 81 -23.97 14.31 20.56
CA VAL A 81 -23.90 15.64 21.19
C VAL A 81 -23.08 15.59 22.46
N ASP A 82 -22.45 16.70 22.81
CA ASP A 82 -21.63 16.84 24.02
C ASP A 82 -22.48 17.22 25.24
N ASP A 83 -23.71 17.76 25.04
CA ASP A 83 -24.63 18.13 26.10
C ASP A 83 -25.39 16.89 26.62
N PRO A 84 -25.17 16.46 27.89
CA PRO A 84 -25.85 15.29 28.48
C PRO A 84 -27.35 15.43 28.57
N GLU A 85 -27.86 16.63 28.79
CA GLU A 85 -29.31 16.88 28.89
C GLU A 85 -29.97 16.73 27.52
N ALA A 86 -29.35 17.27 26.46
CA ALA A 86 -29.82 17.05 25.11
C ALA A 86 -29.77 15.56 24.73
N ALA A 87 -28.67 14.88 25.07
CA ALA A 87 -28.51 13.44 24.83
C ALA A 87 -29.61 12.62 25.54
N GLN A 88 -29.93 12.98 26.77
CA GLN A 88 -30.99 12.33 27.55
C GLN A 88 -32.37 12.56 26.90
N ARG A 89 -32.68 13.76 26.46
CA ARG A 89 -33.95 14.07 25.78
C ARG A 89 -34.14 13.23 24.50
N VAL A 90 -33.07 13.15 23.69
CA VAL A 90 -33.08 12.34 22.45
C VAL A 90 -33.30 10.87 22.76
N SER A 91 -32.55 10.32 23.72
CA SER A 91 -32.68 8.89 24.09
C SER A 91 -34.05 8.58 24.71
N ALA A 92 -34.65 9.47 25.51
CA ALA A 92 -35.99 9.32 26.06
C ALA A 92 -37.07 9.34 24.96
N ALA A 93 -36.98 10.26 23.99
CA ALA A 93 -37.90 10.34 22.86
C ALA A 93 -37.83 9.07 21.98
N ALA A 94 -36.64 8.53 21.74
CA ALA A 94 -36.42 7.27 21.03
C ALA A 94 -37.04 6.08 21.80
N ALA A 95 -36.79 5.99 23.12
CA ALA A 95 -37.29 4.92 23.97
C ALA A 95 -38.83 4.91 24.02
N ALA A 96 -39.47 6.08 24.13
CA ALA A 96 -40.91 6.21 24.12
C ALA A 96 -41.56 5.64 22.84
N ARG A 97 -40.83 5.63 21.73
CA ARG A 97 -41.25 5.11 20.42
C ARG A 97 -40.69 3.72 20.10
N ARG A 98 -39.98 3.09 21.06
CA ARG A 98 -39.31 1.76 20.91
C ARG A 98 -38.30 1.71 19.77
N ILE A 99 -37.59 2.82 19.55
CA ILE A 99 -36.55 2.96 18.54
C ILE A 99 -35.19 2.68 19.18
N PHE A 100 -34.34 1.89 18.53
CA PHE A 100 -32.99 1.67 19.01
C PHE A 100 -32.17 2.98 19.01
N CYS A 101 -31.51 3.24 20.12
CA CYS A 101 -30.72 4.45 20.33
C CYS A 101 -29.32 4.12 20.76
N VAL A 102 -28.35 4.64 20.02
CA VAL A 102 -26.91 4.57 20.34
C VAL A 102 -26.49 5.92 20.91
N ARG A 103 -25.87 5.94 22.09
CA ARG A 103 -25.29 7.14 22.70
C ARG A 103 -23.77 7.12 22.64
N ALA A 104 -23.17 8.25 22.31
CA ALA A 104 -21.73 8.39 22.28
C ALA A 104 -21.11 8.72 23.65
N ASP A 105 -21.85 9.42 24.49
CA ASP A 105 -21.49 9.87 25.84
C ASP A 105 -21.71 8.79 26.90
N ASP A 106 -22.87 8.17 26.91
CA ASP A 106 -23.25 7.17 27.92
C ASP A 106 -23.85 5.91 27.26
N ARG A 107 -23.02 4.88 27.18
CA ARG A 107 -23.44 3.58 26.64
C ARG A 107 -24.47 2.86 27.50
N HIS A 108 -24.54 3.13 28.81
CA HIS A 108 -25.49 2.46 29.73
C HIS A 108 -26.89 3.01 29.59
N ALA A 109 -27.03 4.24 29.15
CA ALA A 109 -28.29 4.86 28.80
C ALA A 109 -28.72 4.59 27.33
N ALA A 110 -27.92 3.81 26.58
CA ALA A 110 -28.22 3.42 25.20
C ALA A 110 -28.96 2.07 25.14
N THR A 111 -29.84 1.89 24.16
CA THR A 111 -30.52 0.61 23.87
C THR A 111 -29.81 -0.21 22.82
N ALA A 112 -28.78 0.36 22.13
CA ALA A 112 -27.95 -0.31 21.17
C ALA A 112 -26.50 0.20 21.26
N TRP A 113 -25.54 -0.67 20.95
CA TRP A 113 -24.12 -0.33 20.95
C TRP A 113 -23.51 -0.48 19.56
N THR A 114 -22.69 0.46 19.16
CA THR A 114 -21.91 0.35 17.92
C THR A 114 -20.65 -0.49 18.16
N PRO A 115 -20.48 -1.64 17.46
CA PRO A 115 -19.29 -2.47 17.57
C PRO A 115 -18.10 -1.84 16.83
N ALA A 116 -16.90 -2.34 17.11
CA ALA A 116 -15.75 -2.20 16.22
C ALA A 116 -15.95 -3.14 15.02
N VAL A 117 -15.92 -2.62 13.79
CA VAL A 117 -16.28 -3.38 12.58
C VAL A 117 -15.09 -3.49 11.65
N ALA A 118 -14.83 -4.69 11.13
CA ALA A 118 -13.99 -4.94 9.96
C ALA A 118 -14.83 -5.62 8.87
N ARG A 119 -14.47 -5.37 7.60
CA ARG A 119 -15.11 -5.99 6.44
C ARG A 119 -14.04 -6.56 5.52
N HIS A 120 -14.26 -7.80 5.07
CA HIS A 120 -13.43 -8.46 4.09
C HIS A 120 -14.32 -9.26 3.12
N GLY A 121 -14.38 -8.84 1.87
CA GLY A 121 -15.34 -9.42 0.92
C GLY A 121 -16.77 -9.38 1.46
N ALA A 122 -17.45 -10.52 1.50
CA ALA A 122 -18.79 -10.68 2.05
C ALA A 122 -18.80 -10.81 3.59
N VAL A 123 -17.66 -11.01 4.23
CA VAL A 123 -17.57 -11.21 5.68
C VAL A 123 -17.56 -9.86 6.40
N THR A 124 -18.45 -9.72 7.37
CA THR A 124 -18.44 -8.59 8.30
C THR A 124 -18.19 -9.12 9.72
N VAL A 125 -17.14 -8.62 10.35
CA VAL A 125 -16.80 -8.90 11.75
C VAL A 125 -17.16 -7.70 12.61
N ALA A 126 -17.97 -7.94 13.63
CA ALA A 126 -18.41 -6.93 14.60
C ALA A 126 -17.99 -7.37 16.00
N VAL A 127 -17.17 -6.57 16.67
CA VAL A 127 -16.61 -6.90 17.99
C VAL A 127 -17.15 -5.95 19.05
N LEU A 128 -17.76 -6.52 20.08
CA LEU A 128 -18.17 -5.85 21.29
C LEU A 128 -17.35 -6.45 22.46
N ALA A 129 -16.65 -5.62 23.22
CA ALA A 129 -15.78 -6.07 24.32
C ALA A 129 -16.21 -5.45 25.66
N GLY A 130 -17.45 -5.72 26.09
CA GLY A 130 -17.96 -5.32 27.40
C GLY A 130 -17.88 -3.82 27.70
N GLY A 131 -17.79 -2.98 26.67
CA GLY A 131 -17.62 -1.53 26.79
C GLY A 131 -16.17 -1.06 26.84
N GLU A 132 -15.21 -1.89 26.45
CA GLU A 132 -13.78 -1.52 26.28
C GLU A 132 -13.47 -1.28 24.81
N PRO A 133 -13.59 -0.03 24.27
CA PRO A 133 -13.43 0.23 22.82
C PRO A 133 -12.03 -0.14 22.30
N LYS A 134 -10.96 0.11 23.08
CA LYS A 134 -9.60 -0.24 22.67
C LYS A 134 -9.42 -1.74 22.52
N LYS A 135 -10.00 -2.54 23.41
CA LYS A 135 -9.97 -4.00 23.34
C LYS A 135 -10.80 -4.53 22.17
N ALA A 136 -11.98 -3.95 21.94
CA ALA A 136 -12.80 -4.29 20.76
C ALA A 136 -12.06 -4.02 19.46
N MET A 137 -11.38 -2.88 19.35
CA MET A 137 -10.55 -2.54 18.18
C MET A 137 -9.38 -3.50 18.01
N ALA A 138 -8.63 -3.81 19.06
CA ALA A 138 -7.49 -4.73 18.98
C ALA A 138 -7.91 -6.15 18.53
N VAL A 139 -9.03 -6.66 19.05
CA VAL A 139 -9.57 -7.96 18.62
C VAL A 139 -10.05 -7.90 17.17
N ARG A 140 -10.78 -6.84 16.78
CA ARG A 140 -11.20 -6.62 15.40
C ARG A 140 -10.01 -6.60 14.43
N ASP A 141 -8.94 -5.88 14.78
CA ASP A 141 -7.75 -5.77 13.91
C ASP A 141 -7.07 -7.12 13.71
N ARG A 142 -6.91 -7.92 14.78
CA ARG A 142 -6.37 -9.29 14.68
C ARG A 142 -7.24 -10.20 13.80
N VAL A 143 -8.56 -10.11 13.93
CA VAL A 143 -9.47 -10.91 13.08
C VAL A 143 -9.45 -10.41 11.64
N ALA A 144 -9.33 -9.09 11.42
CA ALA A 144 -9.19 -8.52 10.09
C ALA A 144 -7.90 -8.99 9.39
N GLU A 145 -6.79 -9.10 10.14
CA GLU A 145 -5.53 -9.67 9.65
C GLU A 145 -5.70 -11.14 9.25
N LEU A 146 -6.35 -11.95 10.10
CA LEU A 146 -6.64 -13.35 9.78
C LEU A 146 -7.49 -13.49 8.51
N LEU A 147 -8.56 -12.70 8.36
CA LEU A 147 -9.40 -12.71 7.16
C LEU A 147 -8.67 -12.21 5.91
N ALA A 148 -7.73 -11.27 6.06
CA ALA A 148 -6.94 -10.77 4.95
C ALA A 148 -5.93 -11.81 4.44
N THR A 149 -5.59 -12.80 5.26
CA THR A 149 -4.71 -13.93 4.93
C THR A 149 -5.47 -15.20 4.54
N ASP A 150 -6.80 -15.15 4.37
CA ASP A 150 -7.58 -16.28 3.83
C ASP A 150 -7.22 -16.50 2.35
N ALA A 151 -6.21 -17.35 2.17
CA ALA A 151 -5.60 -17.64 0.90
C ALA A 151 -6.55 -18.32 -0.09
N GLU A 152 -7.49 -19.14 0.38
CA GLU A 152 -8.42 -19.89 -0.48
C GLU A 152 -9.42 -18.97 -1.18
N THR A 153 -10.07 -18.06 -0.43
CA THR A 153 -11.02 -17.09 -1.01
C THR A 153 -10.34 -16.15 -1.99
N VAL A 154 -9.09 -15.75 -1.70
CA VAL A 154 -8.31 -14.90 -2.62
C VAL A 154 -7.92 -15.69 -3.85
N SER A 155 -7.41 -16.93 -3.72
CA SER A 155 -7.03 -17.77 -4.85
C SER A 155 -8.21 -18.01 -5.81
N GLU A 156 -9.39 -18.32 -5.30
CA GLU A 156 -10.58 -18.51 -6.14
C GLU A 156 -10.95 -17.27 -6.97
N SER A 157 -10.82 -16.08 -6.41
CA SER A 157 -11.14 -14.84 -7.11
C SER A 157 -10.13 -14.46 -8.20
N TYR A 158 -8.93 -15.06 -8.17
CA TYR A 158 -7.85 -14.83 -9.12
C TYR A 158 -7.55 -16.04 -10.02
N ARG A 159 -8.36 -17.09 -10.00
CA ARG A 159 -8.18 -18.27 -10.87
C ARG A 159 -8.08 -17.88 -12.34
N GLY A 160 -7.10 -18.48 -13.03
CA GLY A 160 -6.87 -18.21 -14.44
C GLY A 160 -6.28 -16.84 -14.74
N THR A 161 -5.69 -16.18 -13.74
CA THR A 161 -5.07 -14.85 -13.89
C THR A 161 -3.61 -14.84 -13.43
N VAL A 162 -2.92 -13.76 -13.76
CA VAL A 162 -1.55 -13.47 -13.32
C VAL A 162 -1.53 -12.24 -12.44
N ALA A 163 -0.76 -12.25 -11.35
CA ALA A 163 -0.43 -11.04 -10.61
C ALA A 163 1.09 -10.79 -10.68
N LEU A 164 1.48 -9.61 -11.18
CA LEU A 164 2.85 -9.12 -11.06
C LEU A 164 2.98 -8.39 -9.73
N VAL A 165 3.78 -8.90 -8.82
CA VAL A 165 3.93 -8.38 -7.47
C VAL A 165 5.35 -7.87 -7.25
N GLY A 166 5.47 -6.59 -6.89
CA GLY A 166 6.73 -6.01 -6.43
C GLY A 166 7.00 -6.46 -4.99
N GLY A 167 8.09 -7.22 -4.81
CA GLY A 167 8.52 -7.74 -3.51
C GLY A 167 9.33 -6.77 -2.66
N GLY A 168 9.61 -5.57 -3.17
CA GLY A 168 10.47 -4.61 -2.46
C GLY A 168 11.96 -4.84 -2.66
N PRO A 169 12.81 -4.07 -1.96
CA PRO A 169 14.26 -4.00 -2.22
C PRO A 169 15.08 -5.13 -1.58
N GLY A 170 14.52 -5.92 -0.66
CA GLY A 170 15.21 -6.99 0.04
C GLY A 170 14.61 -7.34 1.41
N ASP A 171 14.25 -6.33 2.21
CA ASP A 171 13.52 -6.53 3.46
C ASP A 171 12.08 -7.03 3.17
N PRO A 172 11.68 -8.20 3.70
CA PRO A 172 10.35 -8.75 3.48
C PRO A 172 9.23 -7.90 4.09
N GLU A 173 9.51 -7.01 5.04
CA GLU A 173 8.52 -6.09 5.59
C GLU A 173 8.19 -4.93 4.63
N LEU A 174 9.00 -4.72 3.61
CA LEU A 174 8.79 -3.69 2.58
C LEU A 174 7.92 -4.16 1.40
N ILE A 175 7.40 -5.37 1.43
CA ILE A 175 6.33 -5.78 0.51
C ILE A 175 5.03 -5.06 0.88
N THR A 176 4.22 -4.70 -0.11
CA THR A 176 2.90 -4.13 0.16
C THR A 176 1.96 -5.17 0.78
N VAL A 177 1.01 -4.72 1.62
CA VAL A 177 -0.03 -5.60 2.19
C VAL A 177 -0.78 -6.37 1.10
N LYS A 178 -1.12 -5.71 -0.03
CA LYS A 178 -1.76 -6.37 -1.17
C LYS A 178 -0.84 -7.42 -1.79
N GLY A 179 0.43 -7.11 -1.97
CA GLY A 179 1.42 -8.03 -2.53
C GLY A 179 1.57 -9.30 -1.69
N ARG A 180 1.74 -9.15 -0.38
CA ARG A 180 1.85 -10.30 0.56
C ARG A 180 0.61 -11.17 0.54
N ARG A 181 -0.59 -10.57 0.52
CA ARG A 181 -1.86 -11.30 0.43
C ARG A 181 -1.98 -12.13 -0.85
N LEU A 182 -1.65 -11.54 -2.01
CA LEU A 182 -1.69 -12.27 -3.28
C LEU A 182 -0.63 -13.38 -3.33
N LEU A 183 0.56 -13.12 -2.79
CA LEU A 183 1.63 -14.12 -2.71
C LEU A 183 1.21 -15.34 -1.87
N ALA A 184 0.58 -15.10 -0.71
CA ALA A 184 0.07 -16.15 0.16
C ALA A 184 -1.06 -16.98 -0.49
N ALA A 185 -1.80 -16.41 -1.44
CA ALA A 185 -2.93 -17.05 -2.12
C ALA A 185 -2.55 -17.76 -3.44
N ALA A 186 -1.30 -17.63 -3.89
CA ALA A 186 -0.85 -18.15 -5.17
C ALA A 186 -0.92 -19.68 -5.24
N ASP A 187 -1.25 -20.25 -6.41
CA ASP A 187 -1.05 -21.66 -6.74
C ASP A 187 0.35 -21.89 -7.32
N VAL A 188 0.88 -20.87 -8.03
CA VAL A 188 2.22 -20.87 -8.62
C VAL A 188 2.90 -19.54 -8.35
N VAL A 189 4.13 -19.59 -7.87
CA VAL A 189 4.99 -18.42 -7.71
C VAL A 189 6.17 -18.53 -8.64
N VAL A 190 6.30 -17.54 -9.52
CA VAL A 190 7.43 -17.42 -10.45
C VAL A 190 8.33 -16.30 -9.93
N ALA A 191 9.49 -16.65 -9.37
CA ALA A 191 10.39 -15.73 -8.69
C ALA A 191 11.73 -15.61 -9.40
N ASP A 192 12.32 -14.41 -9.43
CA ASP A 192 13.69 -14.18 -9.89
C ASP A 192 14.68 -14.08 -8.72
N ARG A 193 15.97 -14.00 -9.05
CA ARG A 193 17.05 -13.92 -8.06
C ARG A 193 16.99 -12.70 -7.14
N LEU A 194 16.32 -11.64 -7.55
CA LEU A 194 16.19 -10.40 -6.78
C LEU A 194 14.91 -10.36 -5.93
N ALA A 195 14.04 -11.36 -6.07
CA ALA A 195 12.91 -11.52 -5.17
C ALA A 195 13.41 -11.80 -3.75
N PRO A 196 12.86 -11.13 -2.71
CA PRO A 196 13.29 -11.36 -1.33
C PRO A 196 13.11 -12.83 -0.92
N GLY A 197 14.23 -13.53 -0.65
CA GLY A 197 14.20 -14.97 -0.33
C GLY A 197 13.33 -15.30 0.87
N LEU A 198 13.32 -14.45 1.90
CA LEU A 198 12.49 -14.63 3.10
C LEU A 198 10.97 -14.63 2.79
N LEU A 199 10.52 -13.97 1.72
CA LEU A 199 9.12 -14.05 1.29
C LEU A 199 8.79 -15.42 0.69
N LEU A 200 9.77 -16.11 0.12
CA LEU A 200 9.59 -17.45 -0.43
C LEU A 200 9.49 -18.50 0.68
N ASP A 201 10.11 -18.27 1.83
CA ASP A 201 10.00 -19.15 3.01
C ASP A 201 8.62 -19.08 3.67
N GLU A 202 7.85 -18.02 3.41
CA GLU A 202 6.47 -17.84 3.90
C GLU A 202 5.41 -18.57 3.02
N LEU A 203 5.81 -19.15 1.89
CA LEU A 203 4.87 -19.82 0.98
C LEU A 203 4.29 -21.09 1.61
N ARG A 204 3.03 -21.36 1.28
CA ARG A 204 2.38 -22.61 1.68
C ARG A 204 3.07 -23.80 0.98
N PRO A 205 3.11 -25.00 1.61
CA PRO A 205 3.79 -26.17 1.04
C PRO A 205 3.24 -26.61 -0.32
N GLU A 206 1.98 -26.30 -0.62
CA GLU A 206 1.29 -26.69 -1.86
C GLU A 206 1.61 -25.79 -3.04
N VAL A 207 2.24 -24.61 -2.79
CA VAL A 207 2.57 -23.65 -3.83
C VAL A 207 3.70 -24.17 -4.70
N GLU A 208 3.49 -24.22 -6.00
CA GLU A 208 4.55 -24.53 -6.96
C GLU A 208 5.48 -23.31 -7.09
N LEU A 209 6.73 -23.46 -6.66
CA LEU A 209 7.76 -22.42 -6.81
C LEU A 209 8.61 -22.67 -8.05
N VAL A 210 8.56 -21.72 -9.00
CA VAL A 210 9.40 -21.70 -10.20
C VAL A 210 10.48 -20.65 -10.04
N ASP A 211 11.72 -21.07 -9.77
CA ASP A 211 12.90 -20.21 -9.67
C ASP A 211 13.49 -19.98 -11.07
N VAL A 212 13.19 -18.83 -11.67
CA VAL A 212 13.64 -18.51 -13.04
C VAL A 212 15.13 -18.15 -13.10
N ALA A 213 15.78 -17.92 -11.98
CA ALA A 213 17.25 -17.71 -11.94
C ALA A 213 18.03 -18.98 -12.31
N LYS A 214 17.38 -20.15 -12.18
CA LYS A 214 17.98 -21.47 -12.50
C LYS A 214 17.69 -21.94 -13.91
N LEU A 215 16.96 -21.16 -14.72
CA LEU A 215 16.70 -21.54 -16.12
C LEU A 215 18.00 -21.48 -16.95
N PRO A 216 18.32 -22.52 -17.73
CA PRO A 216 19.62 -22.66 -18.38
C PRO A 216 19.78 -21.85 -19.68
N TYR A 217 18.94 -20.83 -19.91
CA TYR A 217 18.88 -20.08 -21.16
C TYR A 217 19.53 -18.70 -21.04
N GLY A 218 19.92 -18.11 -22.18
CA GLY A 218 20.34 -16.71 -22.25
C GLY A 218 19.19 -15.73 -21.96
N PRO A 219 19.47 -14.42 -21.71
CA PRO A 219 18.49 -13.46 -21.19
C PRO A 219 17.20 -13.30 -22.01
N ALA A 220 17.26 -13.40 -23.34
CA ALA A 220 16.07 -13.30 -24.21
C ALA A 220 15.21 -14.57 -24.11
N ALA A 221 15.83 -15.75 -24.22
CA ALA A 221 15.13 -17.01 -24.11
C ALA A 221 14.58 -17.24 -22.70
N GLN A 222 15.23 -16.72 -21.66
CA GLN A 222 14.69 -16.70 -20.29
C GLN A 222 13.38 -15.91 -20.20
N GLN A 223 13.29 -14.74 -20.88
CA GLN A 223 12.08 -13.93 -20.83
C GLN A 223 10.90 -14.60 -21.56
N GLU A 224 11.17 -15.21 -22.71
CA GLU A 224 10.15 -15.97 -23.45
C GLU A 224 9.63 -17.16 -22.61
N GLU A 225 10.53 -17.86 -21.93
CA GLU A 225 10.15 -18.96 -21.06
C GLU A 225 9.36 -18.49 -19.84
N ILE A 226 9.73 -17.37 -19.23
CA ILE A 226 8.94 -16.75 -18.13
C ILE A 226 7.53 -16.44 -18.64
N ASN A 227 7.42 -15.77 -19.77
CA ASN A 227 6.14 -15.42 -20.36
C ASN A 227 5.28 -16.67 -20.64
N ARG A 228 5.91 -17.75 -21.16
CA ARG A 228 5.23 -19.03 -21.39
C ARG A 228 4.69 -19.62 -20.09
N ILE A 229 5.51 -19.67 -19.03
CA ILE A 229 5.11 -20.22 -17.73
C ILE A 229 3.93 -19.45 -17.13
N LEU A 230 3.95 -18.11 -17.20
CA LEU A 230 2.87 -17.27 -16.71
C LEU A 230 1.56 -17.56 -17.45
N VAL A 231 1.61 -17.59 -18.78
CA VAL A 231 0.43 -17.79 -19.64
C VAL A 231 -0.13 -19.21 -19.49
N GLU A 232 0.72 -20.25 -19.53
CA GLU A 232 0.27 -21.64 -19.42
C GLU A 232 -0.31 -21.93 -18.02
N GLY A 233 0.33 -21.42 -16.96
CA GLY A 233 -0.18 -21.56 -15.61
C GLY A 233 -1.58 -20.96 -15.45
N ALA A 234 -1.80 -19.74 -15.96
CA ALA A 234 -3.10 -19.09 -15.92
C ALA A 234 -4.14 -19.83 -16.79
N LYS A 235 -3.80 -20.23 -18.02
CA LYS A 235 -4.69 -21.02 -18.87
C LYS A 235 -5.09 -22.37 -18.30
N ALA A 236 -4.25 -22.94 -17.44
CA ALA A 236 -4.59 -24.14 -16.67
C ALA A 236 -5.55 -23.87 -15.48
N GLY A 237 -6.06 -22.65 -15.35
CA GLY A 237 -6.99 -22.25 -14.29
C GLY A 237 -6.33 -21.94 -12.96
N ARG A 238 -4.98 -21.84 -12.90
CA ARG A 238 -4.23 -21.53 -11.68
C ARG A 238 -4.09 -20.05 -11.47
N PHE A 239 -3.97 -19.61 -10.23
CA PHE A 239 -3.55 -18.28 -9.87
C PHE A 239 -2.03 -18.18 -9.83
N VAL A 240 -1.44 -17.43 -10.77
CA VAL A 240 0.02 -17.31 -10.91
C VAL A 240 0.48 -15.96 -10.37
N VAL A 241 1.42 -15.97 -9.43
CA VAL A 241 2.09 -14.76 -8.94
C VAL A 241 3.51 -14.70 -9.51
N ARG A 242 3.80 -13.64 -10.25
CA ARG A 242 5.15 -13.26 -10.66
C ARG A 242 5.75 -12.32 -9.62
N LEU A 243 6.60 -12.85 -8.75
CA LEU A 243 7.28 -12.06 -7.71
C LEU A 243 8.57 -11.47 -8.26
N LYS A 244 8.72 -10.14 -8.18
CA LYS A 244 9.84 -9.38 -8.74
C LYS A 244 10.50 -8.56 -7.64
N GLY A 245 11.83 -8.45 -7.65
CA GLY A 245 12.53 -7.52 -6.76
C GLY A 245 12.16 -6.06 -7.07
N GLY A 246 12.05 -5.21 -6.05
CA GLY A 246 11.66 -3.81 -6.19
C GLY A 246 10.24 -3.63 -6.70
N ASP A 247 10.07 -2.87 -7.78
CA ASP A 247 8.82 -2.59 -8.49
C ASP A 247 8.80 -3.27 -9.86
N PRO A 248 7.68 -3.88 -10.31
CA PRO A 248 7.60 -4.61 -11.56
C PRO A 248 7.93 -3.77 -12.80
N TYR A 249 7.68 -2.46 -12.78
CA TYR A 249 7.83 -1.56 -13.92
C TYR A 249 9.11 -0.71 -13.87
N VAL A 250 9.86 -0.73 -12.76
CA VAL A 250 11.13 -0.01 -12.67
C VAL A 250 12.29 -0.93 -13.03
N PHE A 251 12.68 -0.93 -14.30
CA PHE A 251 13.71 -1.81 -14.90
C PHE A 251 13.50 -3.32 -14.68
N GLY A 252 12.25 -3.70 -14.35
CA GLY A 252 11.86 -5.08 -14.04
C GLY A 252 11.29 -5.85 -15.23
N ARG A 253 11.18 -5.29 -16.44
CA ARG A 253 10.60 -5.90 -17.64
C ARG A 253 9.12 -6.36 -17.47
N GLY A 254 8.43 -5.90 -16.42
CA GLY A 254 7.03 -6.28 -16.16
C GLY A 254 6.07 -5.89 -17.29
N GLY A 255 6.39 -4.84 -18.06
CA GLY A 255 5.63 -4.47 -19.26
C GLY A 255 5.61 -5.56 -20.33
N GLU A 256 6.74 -6.24 -20.56
CA GLU A 256 6.85 -7.34 -21.52
C GLU A 256 6.00 -8.55 -21.07
N GLU A 257 6.01 -8.85 -19.76
CA GLU A 257 5.22 -9.93 -19.15
C GLU A 257 3.70 -9.64 -19.27
N VAL A 258 3.29 -8.38 -19.03
CA VAL A 258 1.88 -7.95 -19.21
C VAL A 258 1.43 -8.05 -20.65
N LEU A 259 2.26 -7.62 -21.62
CA LEU A 259 1.94 -7.70 -23.03
C LEU A 259 1.75 -9.15 -23.49
N ALA A 260 2.65 -10.04 -23.10
CA ALA A 260 2.55 -11.47 -23.43
C ALA A 260 1.28 -12.12 -22.85
N CYS A 261 0.90 -11.77 -21.62
CA CYS A 261 -0.35 -12.24 -21.02
C CYS A 261 -1.58 -11.69 -21.76
N ALA A 262 -1.57 -10.39 -22.12
CA ALA A 262 -2.67 -9.75 -22.83
C ALA A 262 -2.88 -10.37 -24.24
N GLU A 263 -1.81 -10.61 -24.97
CA GLU A 263 -1.84 -11.31 -26.28
C GLU A 263 -2.43 -12.72 -26.15
N ALA A 264 -2.21 -13.38 -25.02
CA ALA A 264 -2.75 -14.71 -24.75
C ALA A 264 -4.18 -14.70 -24.17
N GLY A 265 -4.79 -13.52 -23.96
CA GLY A 265 -6.12 -13.35 -23.36
C GLY A 265 -6.15 -13.60 -21.85
N VAL A 266 -5.00 -13.51 -21.16
CA VAL A 266 -4.87 -13.70 -19.73
C VAL A 266 -4.93 -12.36 -19.02
N SER A 267 -5.82 -12.22 -18.02
CA SER A 267 -5.93 -11.02 -17.19
C SER A 267 -4.74 -10.88 -16.26
N VAL A 268 -4.21 -9.65 -16.12
CA VAL A 268 -3.08 -9.35 -15.25
C VAL A 268 -3.44 -8.26 -14.24
N THR A 269 -3.10 -8.52 -12.97
CA THR A 269 -3.11 -7.52 -11.91
C THR A 269 -1.68 -7.11 -11.61
N VAL A 270 -1.36 -5.81 -11.66
CA VAL A 270 -0.04 -5.30 -11.25
C VAL A 270 -0.14 -4.67 -9.87
N VAL A 271 0.73 -5.12 -8.97
CA VAL A 271 0.87 -4.58 -7.62
C VAL A 271 2.23 -3.90 -7.52
N PRO A 272 2.27 -2.56 -7.43
CA PRO A 272 3.52 -1.82 -7.24
C PRO A 272 4.30 -2.32 -6.03
N GLY A 273 5.62 -2.21 -6.11
CA GLY A 273 6.53 -2.50 -5.00
C GLY A 273 7.36 -1.28 -4.62
N VAL A 274 8.01 -1.34 -3.47
CA VAL A 274 8.95 -0.31 -3.05
C VAL A 274 10.23 -0.46 -3.90
N THR A 275 10.45 0.49 -4.81
CA THR A 275 11.61 0.44 -5.70
C THR A 275 12.91 0.67 -4.95
N SER A 276 13.95 -0.12 -5.27
CA SER A 276 15.30 0.02 -4.73
C SER A 276 15.93 1.39 -5.04
N ALA A 277 15.50 2.06 -6.10
CA ALA A 277 15.97 3.40 -6.46
C ALA A 277 15.77 4.45 -5.36
N ILE A 278 14.77 4.28 -4.51
CA ILE A 278 14.43 5.20 -3.43
C ILE A 278 14.73 4.57 -2.07
N SER A 279 14.36 3.32 -1.87
CA SER A 279 14.45 2.66 -0.57
C SER A 279 15.88 2.31 -0.15
N VAL A 280 16.72 1.91 -1.08
CA VAL A 280 18.12 1.56 -0.77
C VAL A 280 18.94 2.80 -0.35
N PRO A 281 18.89 3.93 -1.07
CA PRO A 281 19.48 5.17 -0.57
C PRO A 281 18.92 5.57 0.81
N ALA A 282 17.59 5.51 1.00
CA ALA A 282 16.95 5.86 2.27
C ALA A 282 17.43 5.00 3.44
N ALA A 283 17.57 3.68 3.24
CA ALA A 283 18.11 2.75 4.24
C ALA A 283 19.56 3.02 4.61
N ALA A 284 20.32 3.65 3.70
CA ALA A 284 21.69 4.10 3.92
C ALA A 284 21.79 5.56 4.40
N GLY A 285 20.69 6.19 4.81
CA GLY A 285 20.68 7.58 5.28
C GLY A 285 20.91 8.62 4.17
N VAL A 286 20.63 8.27 2.90
CA VAL A 286 20.77 9.19 1.75
C VAL A 286 19.38 9.52 1.20
N PRO A 287 18.83 10.72 1.44
CA PRO A 287 17.59 11.15 0.82
C PRO A 287 17.83 11.43 -0.66
N VAL A 288 16.94 10.98 -1.57
CA VAL A 288 17.10 11.27 -3.01
C VAL A 288 16.65 12.68 -3.38
N THR A 289 15.92 13.36 -2.52
CA THR A 289 15.53 14.78 -2.63
C THR A 289 15.69 15.49 -1.30
N HIS A 290 16.00 16.81 -1.35
CA HIS A 290 16.03 17.64 -0.15
C HIS A 290 15.65 19.08 -0.52
N ARG A 291 14.75 19.70 0.25
CA ARG A 291 14.12 20.99 -0.05
C ARG A 291 15.08 22.12 -0.46
N ARG A 292 16.31 22.13 0.07
CA ARG A 292 17.31 23.19 -0.17
C ARG A 292 18.48 22.73 -1.02
N VAL A 293 18.51 21.45 -1.43
CA VAL A 293 19.69 20.85 -2.08
C VAL A 293 19.32 20.26 -3.45
N ALA A 294 18.30 19.42 -3.52
CA ALA A 294 17.88 18.78 -4.76
C ALA A 294 16.35 18.70 -4.84
N HIS A 295 15.77 19.36 -5.84
CA HIS A 295 14.33 19.35 -6.09
C HIS A 295 13.91 18.32 -7.13
N GLU A 296 14.85 17.61 -7.70
CA GLU A 296 14.67 16.55 -8.69
C GLU A 296 15.62 15.40 -8.43
N PHE A 297 15.23 14.22 -8.86
CA PHE A 297 16.12 13.08 -8.97
C PHE A 297 15.80 12.30 -10.24
N THR A 298 16.86 11.75 -10.86
CA THR A 298 16.75 10.97 -12.08
C THR A 298 17.23 9.55 -11.81
N VAL A 299 16.44 8.57 -12.22
CA VAL A 299 16.79 7.15 -12.09
C VAL A 299 17.13 6.58 -13.46
N VAL A 300 18.30 5.97 -13.58
CA VAL A 300 18.76 5.38 -14.84
C VAL A 300 19.30 3.97 -14.65
N SER A 301 19.31 3.21 -15.74
CA SER A 301 19.99 1.92 -15.80
C SER A 301 21.45 2.10 -16.29
N GLY A 302 22.39 1.66 -15.49
CA GLY A 302 23.82 1.57 -15.87
C GLY A 302 24.21 0.19 -16.43
N HIS A 303 23.24 -0.64 -16.82
CA HIS A 303 23.50 -2.00 -17.31
C HIS A 303 24.33 -2.01 -18.61
N ILE A 304 24.05 -1.06 -19.50
CA ILE A 304 24.78 -0.87 -20.76
C ILE A 304 25.80 0.25 -20.55
N PRO A 305 27.08 0.07 -20.93
CA PRO A 305 28.08 1.13 -20.81
C PRO A 305 27.69 2.41 -21.55
N PRO A 306 28.13 3.59 -21.08
CA PRO A 306 27.75 4.88 -21.67
C PRO A 306 28.11 5.04 -23.16
N ASP A 307 29.21 4.47 -23.60
CA ASP A 307 29.77 4.53 -24.96
C ASP A 307 29.23 3.43 -25.90
N HIS A 308 28.40 2.51 -25.39
CA HIS A 308 27.84 1.43 -26.19
C HIS A 308 26.71 1.96 -27.11
N PRO A 309 26.66 1.54 -28.40
CA PRO A 309 25.69 2.04 -29.37
C PRO A 309 24.23 1.76 -28.96
N ASP A 310 23.97 0.73 -28.17
CA ASP A 310 22.63 0.40 -27.65
C ASP A 310 22.27 1.18 -26.38
N SER A 311 23.14 2.07 -25.90
CA SER A 311 22.82 2.92 -24.73
C SER A 311 21.80 3.98 -25.11
N LEU A 312 20.62 3.90 -24.52
CA LEU A 312 19.55 4.90 -24.70
C LEU A 312 19.59 6.03 -23.66
N VAL A 313 20.59 6.02 -22.77
CA VAL A 313 20.75 7.02 -21.71
C VAL A 313 21.60 8.19 -22.23
N ASP A 314 21.07 9.41 -22.15
CA ASP A 314 21.80 10.63 -22.48
C ASP A 314 22.72 11.04 -21.32
N TRP A 315 23.85 10.33 -21.19
CA TRP A 315 24.85 10.60 -20.15
C TRP A 315 25.40 12.02 -20.17
N PRO A 316 25.67 12.66 -21.35
CA PRO A 316 26.05 14.06 -21.43
C PRO A 316 25.01 15.01 -20.80
N ALA A 317 23.72 14.78 -20.99
CA ALA A 317 22.68 15.57 -20.36
C ALA A 317 22.65 15.36 -18.84
N LEU A 318 22.75 14.10 -18.38
CA LEU A 318 22.77 13.74 -16.97
C LEU A 318 23.94 14.37 -16.21
N ALA A 319 25.11 14.51 -16.85
CA ALA A 319 26.27 15.16 -16.24
C ALA A 319 26.00 16.62 -15.86
N ARG A 320 25.11 17.30 -16.59
CA ARG A 320 24.77 18.73 -16.40
C ARG A 320 23.58 18.94 -15.47
N LEU A 321 22.85 17.89 -15.08
CA LEU A 321 21.73 17.99 -14.13
C LEU A 321 22.24 18.41 -12.74
N ARG A 322 21.49 19.26 -12.07
CA ARG A 322 21.79 19.69 -10.69
C ARG A 322 21.23 18.76 -9.64
N GLY A 323 20.24 17.96 -10.00
CA GLY A 323 19.56 17.03 -9.12
C GLY A 323 20.38 15.78 -8.79
N THR A 324 19.76 14.89 -8.07
CA THR A 324 20.34 13.59 -7.70
C THR A 324 20.25 12.62 -8.87
N LEU A 325 21.33 11.93 -9.16
CA LEU A 325 21.35 10.82 -10.11
C LEU A 325 21.44 9.50 -9.34
N VAL A 326 20.48 8.61 -9.58
CA VAL A 326 20.43 7.26 -9.01
C VAL A 326 20.63 6.26 -10.14
N VAL A 327 21.70 5.46 -10.06
CA VAL A 327 22.05 4.48 -11.11
C VAL A 327 21.84 3.07 -10.58
N LEU A 328 20.88 2.36 -11.19
CA LEU A 328 20.65 0.94 -10.96
C LEU A 328 21.51 0.10 -11.93
N MET A 329 21.94 -1.09 -11.49
CA MET A 329 22.71 -2.03 -12.30
C MET A 329 24.02 -1.45 -12.85
N GLY A 330 24.52 -0.35 -12.25
CA GLY A 330 25.68 0.39 -12.76
C GLY A 330 27.03 -0.06 -12.21
N LEU A 331 27.10 -0.96 -11.23
CA LEU A 331 28.34 -1.28 -10.53
C LEU A 331 29.47 -1.77 -11.48
N LYS A 332 29.14 -2.67 -12.40
CA LYS A 332 30.13 -3.19 -13.38
C LYS A 332 30.68 -2.08 -14.28
N ASN A 333 29.86 -1.12 -14.64
CA ASN A 333 30.20 -0.03 -15.57
C ASN A 333 30.55 1.27 -14.83
N LEU A 334 30.67 1.25 -13.49
CA LEU A 334 30.91 2.43 -12.66
C LEU A 334 32.11 3.26 -13.10
N PRO A 335 33.28 2.67 -13.44
CA PRO A 335 34.41 3.46 -13.94
C PRO A 335 34.08 4.23 -15.23
N ALA A 336 33.42 3.59 -16.20
CA ALA A 336 33.01 4.23 -17.46
C ALA A 336 31.92 5.30 -17.24
N ILE A 337 30.97 5.04 -16.38
CA ILE A 337 29.90 5.99 -16.00
C ILE A 337 30.54 7.23 -15.36
N THR A 338 31.42 7.03 -14.38
CA THR A 338 32.14 8.13 -13.72
C THR A 338 32.93 8.95 -14.72
N ALA A 339 33.76 8.31 -15.55
CA ALA A 339 34.55 8.98 -16.56
C ALA A 339 33.70 9.82 -17.52
N THR A 340 32.56 9.28 -17.97
CA THR A 340 31.64 9.99 -18.86
C THR A 340 31.00 11.20 -18.16
N LEU A 341 30.54 11.07 -16.93
CA LEU A 341 29.96 12.19 -16.16
C LEU A 341 30.98 13.32 -15.96
N LEU A 342 32.22 12.99 -15.61
CA LEU A 342 33.32 13.95 -15.46
C LEU A 342 33.65 14.65 -16.77
N ALA A 343 33.79 13.90 -17.88
CA ALA A 343 34.08 14.41 -19.19
C ALA A 343 33.05 15.40 -19.73
N HIS A 344 31.79 15.24 -19.28
CA HIS A 344 30.67 16.11 -19.68
C HIS A 344 30.29 17.18 -18.63
N GLY A 345 31.18 17.42 -17.65
CA GLY A 345 31.14 18.60 -16.78
C GLY A 345 30.53 18.38 -15.39
N ARG A 346 30.28 17.14 -14.96
CA ARG A 346 29.97 16.89 -13.56
C ARG A 346 31.21 17.12 -12.70
N PRO A 347 31.14 17.94 -11.61
CA PRO A 347 32.31 18.19 -10.78
C PRO A 347 32.87 16.91 -10.14
N ALA A 348 34.19 16.78 -10.08
CA ALA A 348 34.87 15.59 -9.54
C ALA A 348 34.62 15.38 -8.05
N ASP A 349 34.42 16.47 -7.32
CA ASP A 349 34.09 16.53 -5.89
C ASP A 349 32.60 16.37 -5.57
N THR A 350 31.74 16.14 -6.60
CA THR A 350 30.32 15.85 -6.37
C THR A 350 30.17 14.68 -5.40
N PRO A 351 29.44 14.84 -4.27
CA PRO A 351 29.21 13.75 -3.34
C PRO A 351 28.55 12.56 -4.02
N ALA A 352 29.03 11.36 -3.68
CA ALA A 352 28.52 10.13 -4.25
C ALA A 352 28.54 8.99 -3.22
N ALA A 353 27.62 8.05 -3.36
CA ALA A 353 27.52 6.86 -2.52
C ALA A 353 27.25 5.61 -3.34
N LEU A 354 27.73 4.48 -2.84
CA LEU A 354 27.39 3.15 -3.30
C LEU A 354 26.78 2.37 -2.14
N VAL A 355 25.64 1.73 -2.37
CA VAL A 355 24.96 0.89 -1.37
C VAL A 355 24.72 -0.49 -1.98
N GLN A 356 25.33 -1.51 -1.38
CA GLN A 356 25.19 -2.92 -1.74
C GLN A 356 24.16 -3.57 -0.80
N GLU A 357 23.35 -4.46 -1.33
CA GLU A 357 22.35 -5.27 -0.59
C GLU A 357 21.50 -4.45 0.39
N GLY A 358 21.12 -3.24 -0.05
CA GLY A 358 20.37 -2.30 0.78
C GLY A 358 19.09 -2.89 1.31
N THR A 359 18.72 -2.50 2.53
CA THR A 359 17.58 -3.00 3.33
C THR A 359 17.72 -4.43 3.86
N THR A 360 18.82 -5.11 3.60
CA THR A 360 19.07 -6.46 4.12
C THR A 360 20.03 -6.42 5.32
N ALA A 361 20.18 -7.54 6.02
CA ALA A 361 21.16 -7.69 7.09
C ALA A 361 22.63 -7.62 6.60
N HIS A 362 22.84 -7.69 5.28
CA HIS A 362 24.15 -7.64 4.65
C HIS A 362 24.44 -6.30 3.96
N GLN A 363 23.61 -5.29 4.24
CA GLN A 363 23.81 -3.96 3.69
C GLN A 363 25.20 -3.42 3.98
N GLN A 364 25.87 -2.97 2.93
CA GLN A 364 27.14 -2.23 3.01
C GLN A 364 27.02 -0.93 2.23
N ALA A 365 27.59 0.12 2.73
CA ALA A 365 27.58 1.42 2.05
C ALA A 365 28.96 2.08 2.14
N VAL A 366 29.29 2.84 1.10
CA VAL A 366 30.47 3.72 1.08
C VAL A 366 30.06 5.07 0.52
N ARG A 367 30.63 6.14 1.09
CA ARG A 367 30.45 7.53 0.65
C ARG A 367 31.81 8.13 0.31
N GLY A 368 31.82 9.05 -0.64
CA GLY A 368 32.99 9.80 -1.09
C GLY A 368 32.61 10.77 -2.18
N THR A 369 33.52 11.10 -3.05
CA THR A 369 33.29 11.92 -4.23
C THR A 369 33.08 11.06 -5.48
N LEU A 370 32.47 11.65 -6.52
CA LEU A 370 32.28 10.98 -7.80
C LEU A 370 33.59 10.44 -8.36
N ALA A 371 34.70 11.20 -8.24
CA ALA A 371 36.01 10.77 -8.74
C ALA A 371 36.60 9.58 -7.96
N GLU A 372 36.35 9.49 -6.66
CA GLU A 372 36.86 8.43 -5.80
C GLU A 372 36.02 7.16 -5.85
N LEU A 373 34.74 7.28 -6.23
CA LEU A 373 33.76 6.22 -6.10
C LEU A 373 34.17 4.90 -6.79
N PRO A 374 34.77 4.89 -8.00
CA PRO A 374 35.24 3.64 -8.61
C PRO A 374 36.22 2.86 -7.75
N THR A 375 37.15 3.56 -7.09
CA THR A 375 38.15 2.95 -6.19
C THR A 375 37.49 2.49 -4.89
N LEU A 376 36.61 3.31 -4.30
CA LEU A 376 35.86 2.96 -3.09
C LEU A 376 34.91 1.78 -3.29
N ALA A 377 34.48 1.55 -4.52
CA ALA A 377 33.61 0.45 -4.90
C ALA A 377 34.36 -0.89 -5.09
N GLU A 378 35.69 -0.93 -4.98
CA GLU A 378 36.42 -2.17 -5.08
C GLU A 378 36.02 -3.17 -4.01
N GLY A 379 35.72 -4.41 -4.44
CA GLY A 379 35.20 -5.47 -3.56
C GLY A 379 33.69 -5.53 -3.41
N PHE A 380 32.96 -4.47 -3.77
CA PHE A 380 31.48 -4.49 -3.77
C PHE A 380 30.93 -5.39 -4.89
N ARG A 381 29.75 -5.94 -4.67
CA ARG A 381 29.08 -6.90 -5.57
C ARG A 381 27.63 -6.50 -5.83
N PRO A 382 27.05 -6.89 -6.98
CA PRO A 382 25.60 -6.75 -7.20
C PRO A 382 24.78 -7.62 -6.22
N PRO A 383 23.60 -7.16 -5.79
CA PRO A 383 22.92 -5.92 -6.20
C PRO A 383 23.47 -4.68 -5.48
N ALA A 384 23.66 -3.61 -6.23
CA ALA A 384 24.14 -2.35 -5.67
C ALA A 384 23.53 -1.14 -6.40
N ILE A 385 23.32 -0.05 -5.66
CA ILE A 385 22.78 1.22 -6.16
C ILE A 385 23.83 2.31 -5.99
N VAL A 386 24.02 3.10 -7.04
CA VAL A 386 24.90 4.28 -7.00
C VAL A 386 24.04 5.53 -6.90
N VAL A 387 24.42 6.45 -6.03
CA VAL A 387 23.78 7.76 -5.85
C VAL A 387 24.82 8.84 -6.03
N VAL A 388 24.56 9.81 -6.91
CA VAL A 388 25.47 10.95 -7.19
C VAL A 388 24.70 12.25 -7.00
N GLY A 389 25.18 13.13 -6.13
CA GLY A 389 24.60 14.44 -5.87
C GLY A 389 24.80 14.92 -4.43
N ASP A 390 24.58 16.21 -4.22
CA ASP A 390 24.82 16.90 -2.94
C ASP A 390 24.01 16.33 -1.78
N VAL A 391 22.92 15.61 -2.08
CA VAL A 391 22.07 14.95 -1.06
C VAL A 391 22.83 13.90 -0.25
N VAL A 392 23.92 13.33 -0.79
CA VAL A 392 24.71 12.29 -0.11
C VAL A 392 25.37 12.84 1.16
N GLY A 393 25.69 14.13 1.20
CA GLY A 393 26.29 14.80 2.35
C GLY A 393 25.31 15.52 3.27
N VAL A 394 23.99 15.39 3.06
CA VAL A 394 22.99 16.17 3.82
C VAL A 394 22.77 15.63 5.23
N LEU A 395 22.75 14.30 5.39
CA LEU A 395 22.59 13.67 6.69
C LEU A 395 23.94 13.14 7.19
N PRO A 396 24.20 13.24 8.50
CA PRO A 396 25.38 12.65 9.10
C PRO A 396 25.35 11.12 8.98
N ASP A 397 26.53 10.51 9.07
CA ASP A 397 26.70 9.06 9.10
C ASP A 397 26.11 8.42 10.37
#